data_5e1d81ffb2b63b92e02289025d11a19e
#
_entry.id   5e1d81ffb2b63b92e02289025d11a19e
#
_cell.length_a   1.000
_cell.length_b   1.000
_cell.length_c   1.000
_cell.angle_alpha   90.00
_cell.angle_beta   90.00
_cell.angle_gamma   90.00
#
_symmetry.space_group_name_H-M   'P 1'
#
loop_
_entity.id
_entity.type
_entity.pdbx_description
1 polymer ?
#
loop_
_entity_poly.entity_id
_entity_poly.type
_entity_poly.pdbx_seq_one_letter_code
_entity_poly.pdbx_strand_id
1 'polypeptide(L)'
;MKTRDAKSQSCNDLDQFSAVAELFEDEPLDLIEKIEAFGKYASRQSIAKFLTKYEIFKQILDVNGSIVECGVLHGAGLLTWAKLSSIFEPANHPRKVVGFDTFTGFPSVNKKDRNGTFQELRRGGLQGTPYEYVQRAIEVYDLNRAISHIPKVELVKGDICDTAKRYVEENPHLVV
;
A
#
# COMPACT_ATOMS: atom_id res chain seq x y z
N MET A 1 0.11 -6.65 -15.99
CA MET A 1 -0.07 -5.19 -15.85
C MET A 1 -1.54 -4.77 -15.95
N LYS A 2 -2.42 -5.41 -15.16
CA LYS A 2 -3.90 -5.27 -15.24
C LYS A 2 -4.49 -4.03 -14.53
N THR A 3 -3.70 -3.28 -13.78
CA THR A 3 -4.19 -2.19 -12.91
C THR A 3 -3.89 -0.78 -13.43
N ARG A 4 -3.40 -0.65 -14.66
CA ARG A 4 -3.09 0.67 -15.25
C ARG A 4 -3.99 0.90 -16.45
N ASP A 5 -4.66 2.05 -16.45
CA ASP A 5 -5.45 2.49 -17.59
C ASP A 5 -4.50 2.95 -18.70
N ALA A 6 -4.38 2.14 -19.76
CA ALA A 6 -3.54 2.44 -20.92
C ALA A 6 -3.91 3.77 -21.60
N LYS A 7 -5.13 4.27 -21.42
CA LYS A 7 -5.59 5.56 -21.97
C LYS A 7 -5.04 6.78 -21.21
N SER A 8 -4.59 6.61 -19.97
CA SER A 8 -4.02 7.69 -19.16
C SER A 8 -2.50 7.74 -19.19
N GLN A 9 -1.85 6.82 -19.92
CA GLN A 9 -0.40 6.71 -20.03
C GLN A 9 0.07 7.12 -21.43
N SER A 10 1.20 7.81 -21.51
CA SER A 10 1.86 8.07 -22.79
C SER A 10 2.47 6.78 -23.36
N CYS A 11 2.72 6.75 -24.68
CA CYS A 11 3.46 5.63 -25.30
C CYS A 11 4.80 5.41 -24.60
N ASN A 12 5.51 6.48 -24.25
CA ASN A 12 6.80 6.40 -23.56
C ASN A 12 6.69 5.75 -22.16
N ASP A 13 5.57 5.94 -21.44
CA ASP A 13 5.38 5.27 -20.14
C ASP A 13 5.20 3.76 -20.30
N LEU A 14 4.48 3.33 -21.34
CA LEU A 14 4.30 1.90 -21.64
C LEU A 14 5.61 1.24 -22.08
N ASP A 15 6.37 1.92 -22.94
CA ASP A 15 7.69 1.47 -23.40
C ASP A 15 8.67 1.37 -22.24
N GLN A 16 8.66 2.35 -21.34
CA GLN A 16 9.48 2.33 -20.11
C GLN A 16 9.18 1.11 -19.24
N PHE A 17 7.91 0.77 -19.02
CA PHE A 17 7.57 -0.38 -18.17
C PHE A 17 8.02 -1.70 -18.78
N SER A 18 7.91 -1.86 -20.08
CA SER A 18 8.40 -3.05 -20.78
C SER A 18 9.92 -3.14 -20.69
N ALA A 19 10.63 -2.05 -20.96
CA ALA A 19 12.08 -1.99 -20.88
C ALA A 19 12.59 -2.25 -19.45
N VAL A 20 11.91 -1.72 -18.42
CA VAL A 20 12.28 -2.00 -17.02
C VAL A 20 12.05 -3.47 -16.66
N ALA A 21 10.97 -4.09 -17.16
CA ALA A 21 10.73 -5.51 -16.92
C ALA A 21 11.81 -6.38 -17.55
N GLU A 22 12.16 -6.11 -18.82
CA GLU A 22 13.27 -6.79 -19.51
C GLU A 22 14.59 -6.60 -18.77
N LEU A 23 14.95 -5.36 -18.41
CA LEU A 23 16.16 -5.08 -17.64
C LEU A 23 16.19 -5.85 -16.31
N PHE A 24 15.04 -5.93 -15.60
CA PHE A 24 14.95 -6.63 -14.31
C PHE A 24 15.13 -8.15 -14.48
N GLU A 25 14.65 -8.73 -15.59
CA GLU A 25 14.79 -10.13 -15.89
C GLU A 25 16.22 -10.48 -16.34
N ASP A 26 16.79 -9.69 -17.24
CA ASP A 26 18.07 -9.99 -17.91
C ASP A 26 19.31 -9.69 -17.06
N GLU A 27 19.20 -8.78 -16.10
CA GLU A 27 20.35 -8.37 -15.31
C GLU A 27 20.85 -9.50 -14.38
N PRO A 28 22.17 -9.80 -14.38
CA PRO A 28 22.74 -10.91 -13.62
C PRO A 28 22.97 -10.59 -12.13
N LEU A 29 22.03 -9.89 -11.50
CA LEU A 29 21.98 -9.67 -10.05
C LEU A 29 21.04 -10.67 -9.41
N ASP A 30 21.30 -11.05 -8.16
CA ASP A 30 20.31 -11.82 -7.42
C ASP A 30 19.07 -10.98 -7.05
N LEU A 31 18.02 -11.66 -6.59
CA LEU A 31 16.74 -10.99 -6.28
C LEU A 31 16.88 -9.94 -5.18
N ILE A 32 17.71 -10.18 -4.17
CA ILE A 32 17.91 -9.25 -3.05
C ILE A 32 18.70 -8.04 -3.51
N GLU A 33 19.75 -8.24 -4.30
CA GLU A 33 20.51 -7.13 -4.89
C GLU A 33 19.62 -6.24 -5.77
N LYS A 34 18.70 -6.83 -6.55
CA LYS A 34 17.71 -6.09 -7.34
C LYS A 34 16.75 -5.28 -6.47
N ILE A 35 16.29 -5.86 -5.34
CA ILE A 35 15.40 -5.18 -4.39
C ILE A 35 16.13 -4.00 -3.73
N GLU A 36 17.38 -4.16 -3.32
CA GLU A 36 18.19 -3.07 -2.74
C GLU A 36 18.47 -1.95 -3.76
N ALA A 37 18.61 -2.31 -5.04
CA ALA A 37 18.76 -1.37 -6.14
C ALA A 37 17.42 -0.78 -6.65
N PHE A 38 16.36 -0.75 -5.80
CA PHE A 38 15.00 -0.36 -6.20
C PHE A 38 14.92 0.97 -6.98
N GLY A 39 15.79 1.93 -6.69
CA GLY A 39 15.84 3.22 -7.40
C GLY A 39 16.14 3.10 -8.89
N LYS A 40 16.77 2.00 -9.31
CA LYS A 40 17.08 1.70 -10.71
C LYS A 40 15.86 1.24 -11.49
N TYR A 41 14.94 0.52 -10.82
CA TYR A 41 13.77 -0.11 -11.45
C TYR A 41 12.47 0.65 -11.16
N ALA A 42 12.39 1.34 -10.03
CA ALA A 42 11.18 2.05 -9.63
C ALA A 42 10.89 3.23 -10.56
N SER A 43 9.65 3.33 -11.04
CA SER A 43 9.24 4.46 -11.85
C SER A 43 9.29 5.77 -11.07
N ARG A 44 9.47 6.89 -11.77
CA ARG A 44 9.37 8.25 -11.18
C ARG A 44 8.07 8.43 -10.39
N GLN A 45 6.96 7.89 -10.90
CA GLN A 45 5.66 7.95 -10.25
C GLN A 45 5.63 7.15 -8.94
N SER A 46 6.30 6.00 -8.88
CA SER A 46 6.42 5.20 -7.65
C SER A 46 7.25 5.92 -6.60
N ILE A 47 8.38 6.51 -6.99
CA ILE A 47 9.22 7.33 -6.10
C ILE A 47 8.43 8.55 -5.61
N ALA A 48 7.72 9.27 -6.49
CA ALA A 48 6.92 10.42 -6.10
C ALA A 48 5.84 10.07 -5.05
N LYS A 49 5.18 8.91 -5.19
CA LYS A 49 4.21 8.43 -4.18
C LYS A 49 4.87 8.16 -2.83
N PHE A 50 6.07 7.60 -2.82
CA PHE A 50 6.83 7.38 -1.61
C PHE A 50 7.21 8.72 -0.95
N LEU A 51 7.74 9.67 -1.71
CA LEU A 51 8.10 11.00 -1.22
C LEU A 51 6.87 11.77 -0.70
N THR A 52 5.72 11.65 -1.35
CA THR A 52 4.47 12.26 -0.87
C THR A 52 4.10 11.70 0.51
N LYS A 53 4.15 10.38 0.70
CA LYS A 53 3.87 9.76 2.01
C LYS A 53 4.91 10.20 3.06
N TYR A 54 6.16 10.32 2.69
CA TYR A 54 7.21 10.85 3.56
C TYR A 54 6.91 12.28 4.03
N GLU A 55 6.55 13.19 3.11
CA GLU A 55 6.20 14.57 3.48
C GLU A 55 4.97 14.66 4.38
N ILE A 56 3.94 13.84 4.12
CA ILE A 56 2.76 13.75 4.99
C ILE A 56 3.16 13.19 6.36
N PHE A 57 3.98 12.14 6.40
CA PHE A 57 4.40 11.50 7.64
C PHE A 57 5.14 12.46 8.56
N LYS A 58 5.99 13.33 8.02
CA LYS A 58 6.69 14.35 8.82
C LYS A 58 5.73 15.29 9.57
N GLN A 59 4.55 15.54 9.01
CA GLN A 59 3.57 16.45 9.61
C GLN A 59 2.85 15.83 10.81
N ILE A 60 2.89 14.52 10.96
CA ILE A 60 2.20 13.80 12.03
C ILE A 60 3.14 13.27 13.13
N LEU A 61 4.44 13.55 13.06
CA LEU A 61 5.40 13.06 14.06
C LEU A 61 5.04 13.49 15.48
N ASP A 62 4.59 14.73 15.66
CA ASP A 62 4.18 15.30 16.94
C ASP A 62 2.66 15.14 17.21
N VAL A 63 1.95 14.40 16.38
CA VAL A 63 0.52 14.14 16.51
C VAL A 63 0.31 12.72 17.00
N ASN A 64 -0.40 12.55 18.11
CA ASN A 64 -0.78 11.22 18.58
C ASN A 64 -1.90 10.65 17.71
N GLY A 65 -1.80 9.37 17.40
CA GLY A 65 -2.83 8.68 16.64
C GLY A 65 -2.26 7.59 15.75
N SER A 66 -3.14 6.87 15.11
CA SER A 66 -2.85 5.79 14.17
C SER A 66 -3.06 6.25 12.73
N ILE A 67 -2.51 5.52 11.78
CA ILE A 67 -2.68 5.79 10.35
C ILE A 67 -3.68 4.78 9.81
N VAL A 68 -4.69 5.27 9.11
CA VAL A 68 -5.68 4.43 8.42
C VAL A 68 -5.51 4.58 6.91
N GLU A 69 -5.35 3.46 6.21
CA GLU A 69 -5.33 3.39 4.76
C GLU A 69 -6.56 2.62 4.26
N CYS A 70 -7.41 3.29 3.47
CA CYS A 70 -8.58 2.70 2.84
C CYS A 70 -8.23 2.29 1.40
N GLY A 71 -8.23 0.98 1.14
CA GLY A 71 -7.75 0.43 -0.13
C GLY A 71 -6.27 0.09 -0.10
N VAL A 72 -5.95 -1.14 0.29
CA VAL A 72 -4.57 -1.64 0.47
C VAL A 72 -3.95 -2.06 -0.85
N LEU A 73 -4.76 -2.57 -1.78
CA LEU A 73 -4.35 -3.06 -3.11
C LEU A 73 -3.22 -4.11 -3.02
N HIS A 74 -1.96 -3.70 -3.27
CA HIS A 74 -0.77 -4.56 -3.21
C HIS A 74 0.03 -4.41 -1.90
N GLY A 75 -0.45 -3.62 -0.93
CA GLY A 75 0.21 -3.40 0.35
C GLY A 75 1.35 -2.37 0.33
N ALA A 76 1.74 -1.88 -0.83
CA ALA A 76 2.89 -0.97 -0.94
C ALA A 76 2.69 0.35 -0.17
N GLY A 77 1.49 0.92 -0.19
CA GLY A 77 1.15 2.12 0.56
C GLY A 77 1.21 1.88 2.07
N LEU A 78 0.52 0.85 2.51
CA LEU A 78 0.44 0.44 3.91
C LEU A 78 1.83 0.19 4.53
N LEU A 79 2.65 -0.60 3.83
CA LEU A 79 4.00 -0.90 4.29
C LEU A 79 4.95 0.32 4.20
N THR A 80 4.68 1.27 3.31
CA THR A 80 5.41 2.55 3.30
C THR A 80 5.16 3.32 4.59
N TRP A 81 3.91 3.47 5.04
CA TRP A 81 3.60 4.10 6.33
C TRP A 81 4.27 3.40 7.50
N ALA A 82 4.21 2.07 7.52
CA ALA A 82 4.83 1.26 8.55
C ALA A 82 6.35 1.43 8.60
N LYS A 83 7.01 1.45 7.45
CA LYS A 83 8.47 1.69 7.34
C LYS A 83 8.85 3.10 7.78
N LEU A 84 8.08 4.13 7.37
CA LEU A 84 8.32 5.50 7.83
C LEU A 84 8.20 5.60 9.35
N SER A 85 7.20 4.96 9.96
CA SER A 85 7.10 4.90 11.41
C SER A 85 8.30 4.20 12.05
N SER A 86 8.78 3.11 11.49
CA SER A 86 9.96 2.40 12.00
C SER A 86 11.26 3.22 11.88
N ILE A 87 11.36 4.08 10.87
CA ILE A 87 12.52 4.94 10.64
C ILE A 87 12.51 6.15 11.58
N PHE A 88 11.37 6.84 11.67
CA PHE A 88 11.31 8.13 12.39
C PHE A 88 10.88 8.02 13.85
N GLU A 89 10.17 6.96 14.21
CA GLU A 89 9.64 6.75 15.55
C GLU A 89 9.69 5.26 15.96
N PRO A 90 10.88 4.63 15.97
CA PRO A 90 11.04 3.19 16.16
C PRO A 90 10.46 2.65 17.47
N ALA A 91 10.37 3.48 18.50
CA ALA A 91 9.80 3.13 19.81
C ALA A 91 8.30 3.44 19.92
N ASN A 92 7.69 4.13 18.97
CA ASN A 92 6.27 4.51 19.00
C ASN A 92 5.36 3.32 18.65
N HIS A 93 5.27 2.33 19.53
CA HIS A 93 4.41 1.16 19.34
C HIS A 93 2.90 1.46 19.43
N PRO A 94 2.39 2.52 20.13
CA PRO A 94 0.99 2.88 20.14
C PRO A 94 0.44 3.29 18.77
N ARG A 95 1.24 3.96 17.93
CA ARG A 95 0.82 4.30 16.58
C ARG A 95 0.71 3.04 15.74
N LYS A 96 -0.50 2.66 15.37
CA LYS A 96 -0.79 1.56 14.44
C LYS A 96 -0.90 2.07 13.00
N VAL A 97 -0.72 1.17 12.06
CA VAL A 97 -1.04 1.39 10.64
C VAL A 97 -2.10 0.37 10.26
N VAL A 98 -3.31 0.84 10.02
CA VAL A 98 -4.49 -0.02 9.82
C VAL A 98 -4.92 0.06 8.36
N GLY A 99 -4.93 -1.08 7.69
CA GLY A 99 -5.33 -1.19 6.29
C GLY A 99 -6.72 -1.84 6.14
N PHE A 100 -7.66 -1.12 5.55
CA PHE A 100 -8.98 -1.64 5.20
C PHE A 100 -9.03 -2.00 3.72
N ASP A 101 -9.39 -3.23 3.40
CA ASP A 101 -9.58 -3.67 2.02
C ASP A 101 -10.50 -4.89 1.96
N THR A 102 -11.22 -5.04 0.86
CA THR A 102 -11.99 -6.25 0.58
C THR A 102 -11.11 -7.42 0.19
N PHE A 103 -9.93 -7.14 -0.40
CA PHE A 103 -9.03 -8.08 -1.07
C PHE A 103 -9.66 -8.84 -2.25
N THR A 104 -10.82 -8.38 -2.70
CA THR A 104 -11.59 -8.95 -3.83
C THR A 104 -11.96 -7.90 -4.88
N GLY A 105 -11.38 -6.70 -4.78
CA GLY A 105 -11.71 -5.56 -5.59
C GLY A 105 -12.94 -4.79 -5.11
N PHE A 106 -13.49 -3.90 -5.91
CA PHE A 106 -14.63 -3.09 -5.52
C PHE A 106 -15.86 -3.94 -5.20
N PRO A 107 -16.45 -3.87 -3.99
CA PRO A 107 -17.67 -4.61 -3.64
C PRO A 107 -18.88 -4.06 -4.43
N SER A 108 -18.90 -2.76 -4.66
CA SER A 108 -19.88 -2.04 -5.48
C SER A 108 -19.26 -0.80 -6.11
N VAL A 109 -19.92 -0.26 -7.13
CA VAL A 109 -19.53 1.01 -7.77
C VAL A 109 -20.77 1.90 -7.84
N ASN A 110 -20.63 3.14 -7.35
CA ASN A 110 -21.71 4.11 -7.36
C ASN A 110 -22.12 4.42 -8.82
N LYS A 111 -23.41 4.71 -9.03
CA LYS A 111 -23.92 5.10 -10.37
C LYS A 111 -23.20 6.31 -10.95
N LYS A 112 -22.78 7.25 -10.11
CA LYS A 112 -22.04 8.45 -10.51
C LYS A 112 -20.66 8.15 -11.09
N ASP A 113 -20.03 7.06 -10.64
CA ASP A 113 -18.68 6.66 -11.06
C ASP A 113 -18.70 5.77 -12.31
N ARG A 114 -19.86 5.21 -12.68
CA ARG A 114 -20.01 4.28 -13.83
C ARG A 114 -19.75 4.91 -15.19
N ASN A 115 -19.81 6.24 -15.30
CA ASN A 115 -19.57 6.97 -16.55
C ASN A 115 -18.08 7.32 -16.77
N GLY A 116 -17.19 6.86 -15.90
CA GLY A 116 -15.75 7.04 -16.03
C GLY A 116 -15.16 6.19 -17.16
N THR A 117 -14.07 6.69 -17.74
CA THR A 117 -13.30 5.95 -18.77
C THR A 117 -12.45 4.81 -18.19
N PHE A 118 -12.37 4.70 -16.88
CA PHE A 118 -11.55 3.69 -16.20
C PHE A 118 -12.26 2.34 -16.20
N GLN A 119 -11.70 1.39 -16.94
CA GLN A 119 -12.32 0.08 -17.18
C GLN A 119 -12.48 -0.78 -15.91
N GLU A 120 -11.65 -0.55 -14.89
CA GLU A 120 -11.72 -1.27 -13.63
C GLU A 120 -12.78 -0.72 -12.65
N LEU A 121 -13.51 0.36 -13.00
CA LEU A 121 -14.66 0.84 -12.22
C LEU A 121 -15.87 -0.08 -12.41
N ARG A 122 -15.74 -1.29 -11.95
CA ARG A 122 -16.78 -2.34 -11.96
C ARG A 122 -16.65 -3.17 -10.68
N ARG A 123 -17.70 -3.89 -10.31
CA ARG A 123 -17.65 -4.85 -9.22
C ARG A 123 -16.53 -5.87 -9.46
N GLY A 124 -15.69 -6.10 -8.46
CA GLY A 124 -14.51 -6.96 -8.55
C GLY A 124 -13.34 -6.37 -9.33
N GLY A 125 -13.46 -5.13 -9.83
CA GLY A 125 -12.33 -4.42 -10.44
C GLY A 125 -11.32 -3.92 -9.41
N LEU A 126 -10.11 -3.56 -9.86
CA LEU A 126 -8.98 -3.19 -9.00
C LEU A 126 -8.65 -4.26 -7.93
N GLN A 127 -8.80 -5.53 -8.26
CA GLN A 127 -8.36 -6.59 -7.38
C GLN A 127 -6.83 -6.54 -7.22
N GLY A 128 -6.39 -6.34 -5.99
CA GLY A 128 -4.98 -6.30 -5.62
C GLY A 128 -4.41 -7.68 -5.28
N THR A 129 -3.39 -7.68 -4.44
CA THR A 129 -2.79 -8.89 -3.90
C THR A 129 -3.74 -9.56 -2.90
N PRO A 130 -3.90 -10.90 -2.91
CA PRO A 130 -4.69 -11.61 -1.92
C PRO A 130 -4.24 -11.31 -0.48
N TYR A 131 -5.20 -11.34 0.45
CA TYR A 131 -4.98 -11.03 1.87
C TYR A 131 -3.77 -11.75 2.46
N GLU A 132 -3.63 -13.04 2.19
CA GLU A 132 -2.60 -13.91 2.76
C GLU A 132 -1.18 -13.46 2.37
N TYR A 133 -1.01 -12.93 1.16
CA TYR A 133 0.29 -12.43 0.70
C TYR A 133 0.64 -11.06 1.31
N VAL A 134 -0.35 -10.19 1.51
CA VAL A 134 -0.13 -8.92 2.20
C VAL A 134 0.17 -9.17 3.68
N GLN A 135 -0.55 -10.11 4.31
CA GLN A 135 -0.28 -10.54 5.68
C GLN A 135 1.15 -11.08 5.82
N ARG A 136 1.58 -11.95 4.91
CA ARG A 136 2.95 -12.46 4.89
C ARG A 136 4.00 -11.35 4.70
N ALA A 137 3.70 -10.34 3.89
CA ALA A 137 4.60 -9.20 3.72
C ALA A 137 4.74 -8.37 5.02
N ILE A 138 3.68 -8.27 5.82
CA ILE A 138 3.70 -7.67 7.16
C ILE A 138 4.57 -8.49 8.11
N GLU A 139 4.44 -9.80 8.12
CA GLU A 139 5.28 -10.70 8.93
C GLU A 139 6.77 -10.55 8.58
N VAL A 140 7.10 -10.48 7.29
CA VAL A 140 8.48 -10.24 6.83
C VAL A 140 8.97 -8.84 7.25
N TYR A 141 8.12 -7.82 7.15
CA TYR A 141 8.43 -6.47 7.63
C TYR A 141 8.73 -6.47 9.14
N ASP A 142 7.98 -7.22 9.93
CA ASP A 142 8.16 -7.29 11.38
C ASP A 142 9.50 -7.89 11.79
N LEU A 143 10.13 -8.74 10.97
CA LEU A 143 11.47 -9.29 11.23
C LEU A 143 12.57 -8.22 11.32
N ASN A 144 12.37 -7.07 10.68
CA ASN A 144 13.34 -5.97 10.64
C ASN A 144 12.87 -4.73 11.42
N ARG A 145 12.26 -4.94 12.59
CA ARG A 145 11.82 -3.85 13.50
C ARG A 145 12.43 -3.97 14.89
N ALA A 146 12.68 -2.83 15.52
CA ALA A 146 13.19 -2.78 16.89
C ALA A 146 12.23 -3.42 17.91
N ILE A 147 10.91 -3.27 17.73
CA ILE A 147 9.87 -3.82 18.62
C ILE A 147 8.98 -4.77 17.79
N SER A 148 9.56 -5.85 17.30
CA SER A 148 8.89 -6.79 16.37
C SER A 148 7.78 -7.63 17.03
N HIS A 149 7.82 -7.83 18.35
CA HIS A 149 6.83 -8.64 19.09
C HIS A 149 5.51 -7.91 19.32
N ILE A 150 5.45 -6.59 19.09
CA ILE A 150 4.20 -5.81 19.14
C ILE A 150 3.77 -5.51 17.71
N PRO A 151 2.61 -6.02 17.23
CA PRO A 151 2.13 -5.76 15.88
C PRO A 151 2.01 -4.26 15.60
N LYS A 152 2.58 -3.82 14.48
CA LYS A 152 2.53 -2.42 14.01
C LYS A 152 1.45 -2.21 12.96
N VAL A 153 1.26 -3.20 12.11
CA VAL A 153 0.33 -3.17 10.99
C VAL A 153 -0.82 -4.12 11.24
N GLU A 154 -2.02 -3.69 10.93
CA GLU A 154 -3.23 -4.47 11.07
C GLU A 154 -4.05 -4.43 9.76
N LEU A 155 -4.59 -5.57 9.34
CA LEU A 155 -5.45 -5.67 8.17
C LEU A 155 -6.88 -5.95 8.60
N VAL A 156 -7.79 -5.12 8.12
CA VAL A 156 -9.23 -5.28 8.32
C VAL A 156 -9.88 -5.67 7.00
N LYS A 157 -10.19 -6.97 6.86
CA LYS A 157 -10.77 -7.54 5.65
C LYS A 157 -12.28 -7.31 5.58
N GLY A 158 -12.74 -6.70 4.50
CA GLY A 158 -14.16 -6.51 4.21
C GLY A 158 -14.48 -5.16 3.58
N ASP A 159 -15.76 -4.92 3.32
CA ASP A 159 -16.23 -3.61 2.90
C ASP A 159 -16.06 -2.62 4.04
N ILE A 160 -15.41 -1.49 3.76
CA ILE A 160 -15.13 -0.46 4.78
C ILE A 160 -16.42 0.13 5.35
N CYS A 161 -17.51 0.17 4.58
CA CYS A 161 -18.81 0.65 5.06
C CYS A 161 -19.34 -0.18 6.25
N ASP A 162 -18.97 -1.46 6.28
CA ASP A 162 -19.38 -2.38 7.35
C ASP A 162 -18.31 -2.51 8.43
N THR A 163 -17.05 -2.58 8.00
CA THR A 163 -15.94 -2.91 8.90
C THR A 163 -15.44 -1.72 9.71
N ALA A 164 -15.50 -0.50 9.20
CA ALA A 164 -14.99 0.68 9.91
C ALA A 164 -15.75 0.93 11.22
N LYS A 165 -17.09 0.86 11.18
CA LYS A 165 -17.91 1.06 12.38
C LYS A 165 -17.58 0.03 13.46
N ARG A 166 -17.56 -1.25 13.09
CA ARG A 166 -17.22 -2.34 14.01
C ARG A 166 -15.81 -2.16 14.57
N TYR A 167 -14.84 -1.81 13.72
CA TYR A 167 -13.46 -1.61 14.14
C TYR A 167 -13.32 -0.50 15.20
N VAL A 168 -14.03 0.63 15.03
CA VAL A 168 -14.03 1.74 16.00
C VAL A 168 -14.71 1.32 17.32
N GLU A 169 -15.81 0.56 17.26
CA GLU A 169 -16.50 0.03 18.45
C GLU A 169 -15.60 -0.94 19.24
N GLU A 170 -14.83 -1.79 18.54
CA GLU A 170 -13.89 -2.74 19.15
C GLU A 170 -12.58 -2.06 19.64
N ASN A 171 -12.26 -0.87 19.15
CA ASN A 171 -11.05 -0.12 19.46
C ASN A 171 -11.36 1.31 19.94
N PRO A 172 -12.08 1.49 21.08
CA PRO A 172 -12.54 2.82 21.53
C PRO A 172 -11.42 3.77 21.92
N HIS A 173 -10.19 3.26 22.09
CA HIS A 173 -8.98 4.02 22.40
C HIS A 173 -8.24 4.52 21.14
N LEU A 174 -8.72 4.12 19.96
CA LEU A 174 -8.06 4.48 18.70
C LEU A 174 -8.26 5.97 18.42
N VAL A 175 -7.14 6.66 18.22
CA VAL A 175 -7.10 8.01 17.67
C VAL A 175 -6.52 7.91 16.25
N VAL A 176 -7.19 8.56 15.30
CA VAL A 176 -6.81 8.55 13.88
C VAL A 176 -6.48 9.98 13.43
#